data_f3b2cbc71746c4194dd3c0a7222f06a5
#
_entry.id   f3b2cbc71746c4194dd3c0a7222f06a5
#
_cell.length_a   1.000
_cell.length_b   1.000
_cell.length_c   1.000
_cell.angle_alpha   90.00
_cell.angle_beta   90.00
_cell.angle_gamma   90.00
#
_symmetry.space_group_name_H-M   'P 1'
#
loop_
_entity.id
_entity.type
_entity.pdbx_description
1 polymer ?
#
loop_
_entity_poly.entity_id
_entity_poly.type
_entity_poly.pdbx_seq_one_letter_code
_entity_poly.pdbx_strand_id
1 'polypeptide(L)'
;MLLRHFITAVFFSISLCCHVFAEQNKLAAVASPDQYGATTAEQVFRQGGNAVDAAVAMAFTLAVTYPEAGNIGGGGFMTLWFDGKPYFLDYRETAPAKAHRDMYLNAEGEVVAGLSLIGHQASGVPGTVMGMWQLHQLFGSKSWAELLAPAIQLAEHGFIVPEKAYLYEGDMLQRFAGKTNFIDYFGHMRAGERFVQPELAATLKRIAEHGPADFYQGKTAALIVTEMQRGGGLISAEDLAAYQAVWRTPLLTNWRDMQLLTAPPPSSGGIALQQLLTLKELNQQHFRGVSHNSAQYVHLMAEIAKRVFADRADYLGDPAFTEVPVQQLLAADYLAKRAKEINPDSISATAAIKPGLESEQTTHFSIVDAAGNAVANTYTLNLDYGSGVVVSGAGFLLNNEMDDFSAKAGVPNAFGVVGSDANAIAPGKRML
;
A
#
# COMPACT_ATOMS: atom_id res chain seq x y z
N MET A 1 -48.43 -32.43 45.23
CA MET A 1 -47.18 -31.72 45.51
C MET A 1 -46.09 -32.03 44.45
N LEU A 2 -46.00 -33.24 43.95
CA LEU A 2 -45.04 -33.66 42.92
C LEU A 2 -45.17 -33.02 41.51
N LEU A 3 -46.41 -32.65 41.11
CA LEU A 3 -46.64 -32.09 39.75
C LEU A 3 -46.20 -30.63 39.61
N ARG A 4 -46.14 -29.85 40.68
CA ARG A 4 -45.66 -28.46 40.67
C ARG A 4 -44.15 -28.32 40.51
N HIS A 5 -43.39 -29.29 41.05
CA HIS A 5 -41.94 -29.28 40.95
C HIS A 5 -41.42 -29.71 39.56
N PHE A 6 -42.22 -30.54 38.85
CA PHE A 6 -41.87 -30.97 37.50
C PHE A 6 -42.01 -29.84 36.46
N ILE A 7 -43.05 -29.00 36.60
CA ILE A 7 -43.27 -27.86 35.69
C ILE A 7 -42.20 -26.76 35.90
N THR A 8 -41.78 -26.52 37.15
CA THR A 8 -40.74 -25.54 37.45
C THR A 8 -39.36 -25.98 36.94
N ALA A 9 -39.02 -27.27 37.00
CA ALA A 9 -37.76 -27.82 36.48
C ALA A 9 -37.70 -27.77 34.94
N VAL A 10 -38.81 -28.01 34.25
CA VAL A 10 -38.87 -27.93 32.77
C VAL A 10 -38.76 -26.49 32.29
N PHE A 11 -39.38 -25.50 32.96
CA PHE A 11 -39.24 -24.10 32.62
C PHE A 11 -37.83 -23.57 32.87
N PHE A 12 -37.14 -24.04 33.92
CA PHE A 12 -35.75 -23.64 34.18
C PHE A 12 -34.75 -24.26 33.16
N SER A 13 -35.01 -25.49 32.70
CA SER A 13 -34.22 -26.16 31.66
C SER A 13 -34.41 -25.52 30.27
N ILE A 14 -35.64 -25.09 29.94
CA ILE A 14 -35.92 -24.40 28.68
C ILE A 14 -35.33 -22.97 28.70
N SER A 15 -35.31 -22.27 29.85
CA SER A 15 -34.70 -20.95 29.97
C SER A 15 -33.14 -21.00 29.84
N LEU A 16 -32.50 -22.10 30.28
CA LEU A 16 -31.07 -22.28 30.12
C LEU A 16 -30.67 -22.64 28.68
N CYS A 17 -31.50 -23.35 27.93
CA CYS A 17 -31.27 -23.66 26.52
C CYS A 17 -31.42 -22.42 25.59
N CYS A 18 -32.24 -21.44 25.96
CA CYS A 18 -32.43 -20.24 25.13
C CYS A 18 -31.31 -19.19 25.26
N HIS A 19 -30.43 -19.33 26.25
CA HIS A 19 -29.29 -18.40 26.40
C HIS A 19 -28.01 -18.85 25.66
N VAL A 20 -28.01 -20.01 25.02
CA VAL A 20 -26.82 -20.54 24.27
C VAL A 20 -26.86 -20.17 22.76
N PHE A 21 -27.94 -19.57 22.25
CA PHE A 21 -28.11 -19.29 20.81
C PHE A 21 -28.12 -17.82 20.41
N ALA A 22 -27.54 -16.94 21.21
CA ALA A 22 -27.30 -15.56 20.81
C ALA A 22 -25.81 -15.23 20.79
N GLU A 23 -24.93 -16.13 20.38
CA GLU A 23 -23.70 -15.74 19.72
C GLU A 23 -24.12 -15.16 18.37
N GLN A 24 -24.23 -13.84 18.31
CA GLN A 24 -24.25 -13.15 17.02
C GLN A 24 -23.05 -13.69 16.24
N ASN A 25 -23.31 -14.44 15.17
CA ASN A 25 -22.28 -14.80 14.21
C ASN A 25 -21.68 -13.49 13.70
N LYS A 26 -20.62 -13.02 14.35
CA LYS A 26 -19.83 -11.91 13.85
C LYS A 26 -19.21 -12.39 12.54
N LEU A 27 -19.62 -11.79 11.44
CA LEU A 27 -19.13 -12.14 10.11
C LEU A 27 -17.77 -11.49 9.90
N ALA A 28 -16.86 -12.22 9.28
CA ALA A 28 -15.66 -11.64 8.70
C ALA A 28 -16.00 -11.00 7.34
N ALA A 29 -15.26 -9.97 6.96
CA ALA A 29 -15.42 -9.30 5.68
C ALA A 29 -14.07 -9.05 5.02
N VAL A 30 -14.03 -9.16 3.71
CA VAL A 30 -12.84 -8.97 2.88
C VAL A 30 -13.22 -8.14 1.66
N ALA A 31 -12.43 -7.11 1.38
CA ALA A 31 -12.39 -6.41 0.10
C ALA A 31 -11.01 -6.61 -0.51
N SER A 32 -10.96 -7.14 -1.73
CA SER A 32 -9.73 -7.51 -2.45
C SER A 32 -9.82 -7.02 -3.89
N PRO A 33 -8.69 -6.66 -4.53
CA PRO A 33 -8.67 -6.28 -5.94
C PRO A 33 -9.02 -7.44 -6.86
N ASP A 34 -8.76 -8.70 -6.46
CA ASP A 34 -9.09 -9.88 -7.23
C ASP A 34 -9.81 -10.97 -6.41
N GLN A 35 -10.39 -11.94 -7.12
CA GLN A 35 -11.11 -13.06 -6.51
C GLN A 35 -10.18 -14.06 -5.83
N TYR A 36 -8.94 -14.22 -6.29
CA TYR A 36 -7.99 -15.18 -5.71
C TYR A 36 -7.57 -14.75 -4.32
N GLY A 37 -7.25 -13.45 -4.15
CA GLY A 37 -6.97 -12.87 -2.85
C GLY A 37 -8.15 -12.99 -1.88
N ALA A 38 -9.38 -12.68 -2.34
CA ALA A 38 -10.59 -12.82 -1.53
C ALA A 38 -10.82 -14.27 -1.10
N THR A 39 -10.68 -15.23 -2.03
CA THR A 39 -10.84 -16.67 -1.75
C THR A 39 -9.79 -17.17 -0.76
N THR A 40 -8.54 -16.71 -0.89
CA THR A 40 -7.47 -17.07 0.05
C THR A 40 -7.78 -16.57 1.45
N ALA A 41 -8.19 -15.32 1.61
CA ALA A 41 -8.57 -14.78 2.92
C ALA A 41 -9.76 -15.53 3.55
N GLU A 42 -10.78 -15.86 2.74
CA GLU A 42 -11.92 -16.68 3.18
C GLU A 42 -11.47 -18.06 3.68
N GLN A 43 -10.56 -18.73 2.97
CA GLN A 43 -10.01 -20.02 3.38
C GLN A 43 -9.26 -19.92 4.72
N VAL A 44 -8.46 -18.86 4.91
CA VAL A 44 -7.77 -18.61 6.17
C VAL A 44 -8.77 -18.46 7.32
N PHE A 45 -9.86 -17.69 7.14
CA PHE A 45 -10.91 -17.57 8.15
C PHE A 45 -11.61 -18.89 8.46
N ARG A 46 -11.95 -19.68 7.43
CA ARG A 46 -12.56 -21.02 7.62
C ARG A 46 -11.66 -21.98 8.40
N GLN A 47 -10.34 -21.78 8.33
CA GLN A 47 -9.33 -22.55 9.08
C GLN A 47 -9.07 -21.95 10.47
N GLY A 48 -9.82 -20.92 10.90
CA GLY A 48 -9.69 -20.28 12.20
C GLY A 48 -8.51 -19.31 12.32
N GLY A 49 -8.00 -18.78 11.21
CA GLY A 49 -7.05 -17.67 11.19
C GLY A 49 -7.73 -16.33 11.51
N ASN A 50 -6.94 -15.34 11.92
CA ASN A 50 -7.39 -13.99 12.21
C ASN A 50 -7.20 -13.04 10.99
N ALA A 51 -7.53 -11.73 11.16
CA ALA A 51 -7.39 -10.73 10.11
C ALA A 51 -5.95 -10.56 9.61
N VAL A 52 -4.96 -10.75 10.48
CA VAL A 52 -3.54 -10.67 10.12
C VAL A 52 -3.11 -11.87 9.30
N ASP A 53 -3.52 -13.09 9.68
CA ASP A 53 -3.25 -14.29 8.88
C ASP A 53 -3.83 -14.14 7.46
N ALA A 54 -5.07 -13.65 7.37
CA ALA A 54 -5.73 -13.40 6.10
C ALA A 54 -4.99 -12.33 5.26
N ALA A 55 -4.51 -11.25 5.90
CA ALA A 55 -3.75 -10.20 5.23
C ALA A 55 -2.42 -10.70 4.65
N VAL A 56 -1.67 -11.50 5.42
CA VAL A 56 -0.41 -12.10 4.97
C VAL A 56 -0.65 -13.03 3.79
N ALA A 57 -1.60 -13.97 3.91
CA ALA A 57 -1.89 -14.92 2.85
C ALA A 57 -2.39 -14.23 1.57
N MET A 58 -3.24 -13.21 1.72
CA MET A 58 -3.74 -12.41 0.60
C MET A 58 -2.60 -11.63 -0.09
N ALA A 59 -1.71 -10.97 0.67
CA ALA A 59 -0.61 -10.20 0.09
C ALA A 59 0.28 -11.07 -0.80
N PHE A 60 0.65 -12.29 -0.35
CA PHE A 60 1.42 -13.22 -1.19
C PHE A 60 0.61 -13.79 -2.36
N THR A 61 -0.69 -14.01 -2.18
CA THR A 61 -1.57 -14.45 -3.27
C THR A 61 -1.65 -13.40 -4.37
N LEU A 62 -1.87 -12.14 -4.01
CA LEU A 62 -1.91 -11.03 -4.96
C LEU A 62 -0.57 -10.78 -5.66
N ALA A 63 0.56 -11.08 -5.02
CA ALA A 63 1.87 -11.03 -5.68
C ALA A 63 1.99 -12.02 -6.85
N VAL A 64 1.13 -13.06 -6.89
CA VAL A 64 1.06 -14.05 -7.97
C VAL A 64 -0.04 -13.69 -8.97
N THR A 65 -1.24 -13.35 -8.48
CA THR A 65 -2.47 -13.26 -9.30
C THR A 65 -2.81 -11.86 -9.78
N TYR A 66 -2.18 -10.83 -9.18
CA TYR A 66 -2.37 -9.42 -9.48
C TYR A 66 -1.02 -8.72 -9.70
N PRO A 67 -0.18 -9.16 -10.67
CA PRO A 67 1.21 -8.74 -10.80
C PRO A 67 1.39 -7.27 -11.21
N GLU A 68 0.32 -6.59 -11.61
CA GLU A 68 0.33 -5.15 -11.90
C GLU A 68 0.62 -4.30 -10.65
N ALA A 69 0.24 -4.78 -9.44
CA ALA A 69 0.46 -4.03 -8.20
C ALA A 69 0.74 -4.92 -6.98
N GLY A 70 0.16 -6.13 -6.90
CA GLY A 70 0.50 -7.14 -5.89
C GLY A 70 1.95 -7.60 -6.06
N ASN A 71 2.73 -7.65 -4.97
CA ASN A 71 4.17 -7.76 -5.12
C ASN A 71 4.89 -8.38 -3.91
N ILE A 72 6.13 -8.82 -4.14
CA ILE A 72 7.16 -9.03 -3.12
C ILE A 72 8.40 -8.14 -3.38
N GLY A 73 8.46 -7.47 -4.52
CA GLY A 73 9.54 -6.58 -4.93
C GLY A 73 9.24 -5.09 -4.77
N GLY A 74 8.19 -4.76 -4.02
CA GLY A 74 7.75 -3.42 -3.68
C GLY A 74 7.66 -3.20 -2.17
N GLY A 75 6.77 -2.31 -1.76
CA GLY A 75 6.53 -1.97 -0.36
C GLY A 75 5.16 -1.36 -0.13
N GLY A 76 4.97 -0.77 1.06
CA GLY A 76 3.68 -0.19 1.39
C GLY A 76 3.49 0.21 2.84
N PHE A 77 2.22 0.46 3.16
CA PHE A 77 1.76 0.89 4.47
C PHE A 77 0.55 0.07 4.93
N MET A 78 0.51 -0.23 6.21
CA MET A 78 -0.62 -0.96 6.80
C MET A 78 -1.11 -0.26 8.07
N THR A 79 -2.40 0.03 8.10
CA THR A 79 -3.11 0.45 9.31
C THR A 79 -3.82 -0.76 9.90
N LEU A 80 -3.64 -0.99 11.19
CA LEU A 80 -4.16 -2.17 11.87
C LEU A 80 -4.88 -1.76 13.16
N TRP A 81 -6.08 -2.29 13.37
CA TRP A 81 -6.78 -2.32 14.64
C TRP A 81 -6.80 -3.75 15.14
N PHE A 82 -6.08 -4.05 16.22
CA PHE A 82 -5.94 -5.42 16.72
C PHE A 82 -6.05 -5.46 18.24
N ASP A 83 -6.91 -6.31 18.75
CA ASP A 83 -7.18 -6.46 20.19
C ASP A 83 -7.47 -5.10 20.86
N GLY A 84 -8.32 -4.29 20.23
CA GLY A 84 -8.73 -2.98 20.73
C GLY A 84 -7.65 -1.89 20.67
N LYS A 85 -6.55 -2.10 19.96
CA LYS A 85 -5.43 -1.16 19.86
C LYS A 85 -5.09 -0.81 18.41
N PRO A 86 -4.71 0.46 18.16
CA PRO A 86 -4.28 0.93 16.86
C PRO A 86 -2.78 0.68 16.65
N TYR A 87 -2.41 0.26 15.43
CA TYR A 87 -1.03 0.09 15.00
C TYR A 87 -0.87 0.63 13.58
N PHE A 88 0.35 0.97 13.22
CA PHE A 88 0.74 1.32 11.87
C PHE A 88 2.10 0.73 11.53
N LEU A 89 2.17 -0.02 10.42
CA LEU A 89 3.39 -0.64 9.91
C LEU A 89 3.79 0.07 8.61
N ASP A 90 4.99 0.65 8.62
CA ASP A 90 5.66 1.23 7.47
C ASP A 90 6.69 0.24 6.94
N TYR A 91 6.38 -0.37 5.79
CA TYR A 91 7.30 -1.22 5.04
C TYR A 91 7.53 -0.66 3.61
N ARG A 92 7.45 0.70 3.51
CA ARG A 92 7.80 1.46 2.31
C ARG A 92 9.24 1.15 1.91
N GLU A 93 9.53 1.18 0.65
CA GLU A 93 10.87 1.04 0.10
C GLU A 93 11.82 2.10 0.66
N THR A 94 13.11 1.80 0.59
CA THR A 94 14.17 2.79 0.91
C THR A 94 15.05 3.02 -0.30
N ALA A 95 15.56 4.24 -0.46
CA ALA A 95 16.54 4.52 -1.48
C ALA A 95 17.84 3.72 -1.19
N PRO A 96 18.44 3.06 -2.20
CA PRO A 96 19.71 2.37 -2.03
C PRO A 96 20.83 3.31 -1.55
N ALA A 97 21.85 2.76 -0.88
CA ALA A 97 22.99 3.55 -0.35
C ALA A 97 23.77 4.33 -1.43
N LYS A 98 23.72 3.87 -2.68
CA LYS A 98 24.34 4.55 -3.83
C LYS A 98 23.45 5.60 -4.47
N ALA A 99 22.20 5.74 -4.05
CA ALA A 99 21.31 6.78 -4.56
C ALA A 99 21.80 8.16 -4.12
N HIS A 100 21.65 9.14 -4.97
CA HIS A 100 22.01 10.53 -4.67
C HIS A 100 21.01 11.50 -5.28
N ARG A 101 20.99 12.73 -4.74
CA ARG A 101 19.99 13.75 -5.06
C ARG A 101 19.76 13.94 -6.55
N ASP A 102 20.82 14.00 -7.33
CA ASP A 102 20.79 14.39 -8.74
C ASP A 102 20.85 13.21 -9.71
N MET A 103 20.59 11.98 -9.23
CA MET A 103 20.76 10.77 -10.04
C MET A 103 19.85 10.68 -11.26
N TYR A 104 18.76 11.45 -11.28
CA TYR A 104 17.81 11.53 -12.40
C TYR A 104 17.95 12.80 -13.23
N LEU A 105 18.99 13.60 -13.01
CA LEU A 105 19.25 14.81 -13.75
C LEU A 105 20.35 14.60 -14.81
N ASN A 106 20.22 15.30 -15.94
CA ASN A 106 21.30 15.41 -16.92
C ASN A 106 22.35 16.46 -16.51
N ALA A 107 23.36 16.65 -17.33
CA ALA A 107 24.45 17.60 -17.07
C ALA A 107 23.97 19.07 -16.97
N GLU A 108 22.83 19.38 -17.58
CA GLU A 108 22.18 20.69 -17.55
C GLU A 108 21.27 20.86 -16.32
N GLY A 109 21.15 19.83 -15.46
CA GLY A 109 20.30 19.83 -14.26
C GLY A 109 18.82 19.66 -14.59
N GLU A 110 18.45 19.11 -15.74
CA GLU A 110 17.08 18.81 -16.12
C GLU A 110 16.76 17.32 -15.88
N VAL A 111 15.51 17.02 -15.50
CA VAL A 111 15.05 15.66 -15.24
C VAL A 111 15.08 14.83 -16.52
N VAL A 112 15.75 13.69 -16.49
CA VAL A 112 15.79 12.72 -17.60
C VAL A 112 14.49 11.90 -17.61
N ALA A 113 13.66 12.13 -18.60
CA ALA A 113 12.37 11.49 -18.72
C ALA A 113 12.47 9.95 -18.71
N GLY A 114 11.71 9.30 -17.85
CA GLY A 114 11.58 7.85 -17.75
C GLY A 114 12.69 7.14 -16.97
N LEU A 115 13.76 7.82 -16.55
CA LEU A 115 14.87 7.19 -15.82
C LEU A 115 14.46 6.73 -14.42
N SER A 116 13.53 7.44 -13.77
CA SER A 116 12.89 7.04 -12.50
C SER A 116 11.77 6.02 -12.66
N LEU A 117 11.35 5.70 -13.91
CA LEU A 117 10.15 4.91 -14.17
C LEU A 117 10.44 3.51 -14.71
N ILE A 118 11.46 3.35 -15.56
CA ILE A 118 11.71 2.12 -16.30
C ILE A 118 13.17 1.69 -16.13
N GLY A 119 13.36 0.42 -15.78
CA GLY A 119 14.68 -0.16 -15.63
C GLY A 119 15.19 -0.17 -14.20
N HIS A 120 16.39 -0.67 -14.02
CA HIS A 120 16.97 -1.07 -12.73
C HIS A 120 17.24 0.09 -11.77
N GLN A 121 17.47 1.30 -12.29
CA GLN A 121 17.75 2.49 -11.46
C GLN A 121 16.48 3.10 -10.83
N ALA A 122 15.30 2.68 -11.31
CA ALA A 122 14.02 3.16 -10.79
C ALA A 122 13.62 2.49 -9.46
N SER A 123 14.30 1.41 -9.06
CA SER A 123 13.86 0.56 -7.95
C SER A 123 14.47 0.95 -6.62
N GLY A 124 13.60 1.12 -5.61
CA GLY A 124 13.96 1.18 -4.19
C GLY A 124 14.11 -0.22 -3.59
N VAL A 125 14.75 -0.31 -2.43
CA VAL A 125 14.95 -1.57 -1.69
C VAL A 125 13.60 -2.10 -1.21
N PRO A 126 13.19 -3.30 -1.60
CA PRO A 126 11.85 -3.83 -1.33
C PRO A 126 11.55 -4.06 0.15
N GLY A 127 10.31 -3.77 0.57
CA GLY A 127 9.87 -3.89 1.96
C GLY A 127 8.80 -4.94 2.23
N THR A 128 8.05 -5.39 1.22
CA THR A 128 6.85 -6.23 1.40
C THR A 128 7.10 -7.48 2.22
N VAL A 129 8.16 -8.25 1.91
CA VAL A 129 8.44 -9.51 2.63
C VAL A 129 8.74 -9.26 4.11
N MET A 130 9.51 -8.22 4.43
CA MET A 130 9.82 -7.85 5.82
C MET A 130 8.57 -7.34 6.54
N GLY A 131 7.75 -6.53 5.89
CA GLY A 131 6.50 -6.03 6.45
C GLY A 131 5.55 -7.18 6.83
N MET A 132 5.29 -8.09 5.90
CA MET A 132 4.42 -9.25 6.16
C MET A 132 5.00 -10.17 7.24
N TRP A 133 6.31 -10.34 7.27
CA TRP A 133 6.98 -11.12 8.32
C TRP A 133 6.81 -10.49 9.71
N GLN A 134 7.12 -9.18 9.86
CA GLN A 134 6.98 -8.51 11.16
C GLN A 134 5.52 -8.49 11.66
N LEU A 135 4.57 -8.28 10.75
CA LEU A 135 3.15 -8.36 11.04
C LEU A 135 2.77 -9.75 11.58
N HIS A 136 3.18 -10.80 10.88
CA HIS A 136 2.93 -12.18 11.26
C HIS A 136 3.55 -12.54 12.61
N GLN A 137 4.80 -12.13 12.89
CA GLN A 137 5.48 -12.44 14.14
C GLN A 137 4.77 -11.85 15.37
N LEU A 138 4.09 -10.71 15.23
CA LEU A 138 3.41 -10.05 16.36
C LEU A 138 1.96 -10.51 16.53
N PHE A 139 1.26 -10.79 15.45
CA PHE A 139 -0.19 -10.95 15.46
C PHE A 139 -0.70 -12.20 14.73
N GLY A 140 0.15 -12.92 14.01
CA GLY A 140 -0.21 -14.14 13.31
C GLY A 140 -0.55 -15.29 14.26
N SER A 141 -1.52 -16.10 13.89
CA SER A 141 -1.95 -17.29 14.64
C SER A 141 -1.71 -18.59 13.89
N LYS A 142 -1.53 -18.52 12.56
CA LYS A 142 -1.19 -19.65 11.69
C LYS A 142 0.31 -19.69 11.42
N SER A 143 0.83 -20.84 11.01
CA SER A 143 2.25 -20.90 10.65
C SER A 143 2.51 -20.09 9.35
N TRP A 144 3.69 -19.49 9.28
CA TRP A 144 4.12 -18.72 8.10
C TRP A 144 4.00 -19.52 6.78
N ALA A 145 4.45 -20.76 6.80
CA ALA A 145 4.42 -21.62 5.63
C ALA A 145 2.99 -21.95 5.17
N GLU A 146 2.04 -22.14 6.11
CA GLU A 146 0.63 -22.35 5.79
C GLU A 146 0.03 -21.12 5.06
N LEU A 147 0.40 -19.91 5.49
CA LEU A 147 -0.10 -18.68 4.89
C LEU A 147 0.44 -18.44 3.48
N LEU A 148 1.64 -18.90 3.16
CA LEU A 148 2.24 -18.79 1.83
C LEU A 148 1.80 -19.92 0.88
N ALA A 149 1.29 -21.04 1.40
CA ALA A 149 0.96 -22.21 0.61
C ALA A 149 -0.03 -21.93 -0.55
N PRO A 150 -1.11 -21.13 -0.39
CA PRO A 150 -2.01 -20.80 -1.50
C PRO A 150 -1.30 -20.08 -2.65
N ALA A 151 -0.47 -19.09 -2.34
CA ALA A 151 0.31 -18.35 -3.32
C ALA A 151 1.30 -19.27 -4.08
N ILE A 152 1.99 -20.15 -3.35
CA ILE A 152 2.90 -21.14 -3.94
C ILE A 152 2.16 -22.04 -4.93
N GLN A 153 0.98 -22.56 -4.56
CA GLN A 153 0.18 -23.42 -5.43
C GLN A 153 -0.28 -22.69 -6.70
N LEU A 154 -0.74 -21.43 -6.56
CA LEU A 154 -1.15 -20.61 -7.70
C LEU A 154 0.02 -20.29 -8.64
N ALA A 155 1.20 -20.01 -8.10
CA ALA A 155 2.39 -19.75 -8.90
C ALA A 155 2.89 -21.03 -9.61
N GLU A 156 2.86 -22.20 -8.94
CA GLU A 156 3.37 -23.47 -9.45
C GLU A 156 2.43 -24.14 -10.47
N HIS A 157 1.12 -24.11 -10.19
CA HIS A 157 0.13 -24.79 -11.05
C HIS A 157 -0.62 -23.83 -11.97
N GLY A 158 -0.40 -22.53 -11.78
CA GLY A 158 -1.01 -21.44 -12.55
C GLY A 158 -2.43 -21.10 -12.12
N PHE A 159 -2.81 -19.88 -12.45
CA PHE A 159 -4.15 -19.34 -12.27
C PHE A 159 -4.72 -18.90 -13.63
N ILE A 160 -6.03 -18.71 -13.70
CA ILE A 160 -6.67 -18.18 -14.91
C ILE A 160 -6.60 -16.66 -14.86
N VAL A 161 -5.95 -16.06 -15.85
CA VAL A 161 -5.79 -14.60 -15.95
C VAL A 161 -7.17 -13.94 -16.11
N PRO A 162 -7.55 -12.98 -15.23
CA PRO A 162 -8.82 -12.26 -15.37
C PRO A 162 -8.84 -11.40 -16.64
N GLU A 163 -10.04 -11.22 -17.23
CA GLU A 163 -10.21 -10.35 -18.42
C GLU A 163 -9.76 -8.89 -18.16
N LYS A 164 -9.92 -8.42 -16.94
CA LYS A 164 -9.55 -7.06 -16.55
C LYS A 164 -8.03 -6.81 -16.59
N ALA A 165 -7.21 -7.81 -16.25
CA ALA A 165 -5.75 -7.72 -16.37
C ALA A 165 -5.29 -7.56 -17.83
N TYR A 166 -6.04 -8.16 -18.76
CA TYR A 166 -5.78 -8.09 -20.19
C TYR A 166 -5.86 -6.66 -20.78
N LEU A 167 -6.69 -5.78 -20.23
CA LEU A 167 -6.86 -4.41 -20.74
C LEU A 167 -5.57 -3.59 -20.71
N TYR A 168 -4.63 -3.91 -19.83
CA TYR A 168 -3.36 -3.21 -19.69
C TYR A 168 -2.18 -3.89 -20.42
N GLU A 169 -2.35 -5.13 -20.87
CA GLU A 169 -1.27 -5.93 -21.43
C GLU A 169 -0.64 -5.30 -22.69
N GLY A 170 -1.44 -4.78 -23.61
CA GLY A 170 -0.95 -4.20 -24.88
C GLY A 170 -0.06 -2.98 -24.67
N ASP A 171 -0.46 -2.07 -23.80
CA ASP A 171 0.28 -0.85 -23.50
C ASP A 171 1.55 -1.15 -22.69
N MET A 172 1.48 -2.10 -21.75
CA MET A 172 2.64 -2.49 -20.94
C MET A 172 3.70 -3.19 -21.75
N LEU A 173 3.34 -4.05 -22.69
CA LEU A 173 4.30 -4.68 -23.60
C LEU A 173 5.06 -3.63 -24.40
N GLN A 174 4.38 -2.61 -24.93
CA GLN A 174 5.03 -1.51 -25.67
C GLN A 174 5.91 -0.65 -24.75
N ARG A 175 5.45 -0.37 -23.52
CA ARG A 175 6.17 0.44 -22.54
C ARG A 175 7.53 -0.15 -22.20
N PHE A 176 7.62 -1.47 -22.05
CA PHE A 176 8.82 -2.18 -21.59
C PHE A 176 9.64 -2.81 -22.73
N ALA A 177 9.11 -2.86 -23.97
CA ALA A 177 9.75 -3.51 -25.12
C ALA A 177 11.17 -3.00 -25.37
N GLY A 178 12.16 -3.89 -25.38
CA GLY A 178 13.56 -3.58 -25.63
C GLY A 178 14.25 -2.78 -24.52
N LYS A 179 13.58 -2.50 -23.39
CA LYS A 179 14.13 -1.73 -22.27
C LYS A 179 14.40 -2.59 -21.04
N THR A 180 13.58 -3.61 -20.82
CA THR A 180 13.69 -4.54 -19.70
C THR A 180 13.41 -5.96 -20.15
N ASN A 181 13.52 -6.95 -19.25
CA ASN A 181 13.18 -8.34 -19.49
C ASN A 181 11.69 -8.67 -19.26
N PHE A 182 10.82 -7.66 -19.12
CA PHE A 182 9.39 -7.83 -18.83
C PHE A 182 8.69 -8.79 -19.80
N ILE A 183 8.95 -8.64 -21.10
CA ILE A 183 8.32 -9.43 -22.15
C ILE A 183 8.67 -10.91 -22.04
N ASP A 184 9.87 -11.27 -21.60
CA ASP A 184 10.32 -12.65 -21.45
C ASP A 184 9.46 -13.39 -20.41
N TYR A 185 8.95 -12.69 -19.40
CA TYR A 185 8.14 -13.23 -18.30
C TYR A 185 6.64 -13.08 -18.51
N PHE A 186 6.18 -11.90 -18.93
CA PHE A 186 4.76 -11.54 -19.00
C PHE A 186 4.21 -11.44 -20.43
N GLY A 187 5.06 -11.45 -21.44
CA GLY A 187 4.64 -11.31 -22.84
C GLY A 187 3.73 -12.41 -23.38
N HIS A 188 3.60 -13.51 -22.66
CA HIS A 188 2.70 -14.62 -22.99
C HIS A 188 1.46 -14.72 -22.08
N MET A 189 1.27 -13.81 -21.12
CA MET A 189 0.09 -13.76 -20.28
C MET A 189 -1.13 -13.31 -21.10
N ARG A 190 -2.22 -14.07 -21.07
CA ARG A 190 -3.45 -13.82 -21.84
C ARG A 190 -4.68 -14.02 -20.98
N ALA A 191 -5.66 -13.13 -21.13
CA ALA A 191 -6.96 -13.22 -20.48
C ALA A 191 -7.64 -14.56 -20.77
N GLY A 192 -8.22 -15.19 -19.75
CA GLY A 192 -8.88 -16.49 -19.84
C GLY A 192 -7.93 -17.68 -19.93
N GLU A 193 -6.64 -17.47 -20.09
CA GLU A 193 -5.63 -18.53 -20.16
C GLU A 193 -4.95 -18.78 -18.81
N ARG A 194 -4.34 -19.96 -18.68
CA ARG A 194 -3.59 -20.32 -17.48
C ARG A 194 -2.19 -19.74 -17.55
N PHE A 195 -1.84 -18.95 -16.56
CA PHE A 195 -0.51 -18.37 -16.38
C PHE A 195 0.25 -19.03 -15.24
N VAL A 196 1.46 -19.50 -15.48
CA VAL A 196 2.31 -20.26 -14.54
C VAL A 196 3.61 -19.48 -14.30
N GLN A 197 4.03 -19.39 -13.04
CA GLN A 197 5.20 -18.60 -12.62
C GLN A 197 6.18 -19.48 -11.80
N PRO A 198 6.92 -20.42 -12.46
CA PRO A 198 7.72 -21.42 -11.75
C PRO A 198 8.89 -20.83 -10.94
N GLU A 199 9.51 -19.75 -11.40
CA GLU A 199 10.58 -19.07 -10.66
C GLU A 199 10.04 -18.36 -9.42
N LEU A 200 8.87 -17.70 -9.52
CA LEU A 200 8.18 -17.10 -8.39
C LEU A 200 7.76 -18.17 -7.38
N ALA A 201 7.22 -19.31 -7.83
CA ALA A 201 6.89 -20.43 -6.95
C ALA A 201 8.11 -20.92 -6.15
N ALA A 202 9.27 -21.06 -6.80
CA ALA A 202 10.51 -21.45 -6.15
C ALA A 202 10.98 -20.39 -5.14
N THR A 203 10.82 -19.11 -5.44
CA THR A 203 11.13 -18.01 -4.53
C THR A 203 10.21 -18.02 -3.31
N LEU A 204 8.89 -18.15 -3.50
CA LEU A 204 7.92 -18.22 -2.41
C LEU A 204 8.15 -19.45 -1.52
N LYS A 205 8.55 -20.60 -2.08
CA LYS A 205 8.93 -21.79 -1.29
C LYS A 205 10.11 -21.50 -0.36
N ARG A 206 11.15 -20.82 -0.86
CA ARG A 206 12.31 -20.43 -0.03
C ARG A 206 11.93 -19.44 1.08
N ILE A 207 11.07 -18.46 0.75
CA ILE A 207 10.55 -17.51 1.74
C ILE A 207 9.68 -18.23 2.78
N ALA A 208 8.87 -19.20 2.38
CA ALA A 208 8.06 -20.01 3.31
C ALA A 208 8.93 -20.83 4.27
N GLU A 209 10.05 -21.37 3.80
CA GLU A 209 10.96 -22.21 4.58
C GLU A 209 11.91 -21.39 5.47
N HIS A 210 12.45 -20.29 4.96
CA HIS A 210 13.53 -19.53 5.61
C HIS A 210 13.11 -18.13 6.10
N GLY A 211 11.84 -17.77 5.94
CA GLY A 211 11.35 -16.42 6.27
C GLY A 211 12.03 -15.34 5.43
N PRO A 212 12.15 -14.12 5.96
CA PRO A 212 12.77 -12.99 5.26
C PRO A 212 14.29 -13.19 5.03
N ALA A 213 14.93 -14.12 5.72
CA ALA A 213 16.37 -14.36 5.59
C ALA A 213 16.76 -14.74 4.14
N ASP A 214 15.94 -15.56 3.44
CA ASP A 214 16.21 -15.88 2.03
C ASP A 214 16.12 -14.64 1.14
N PHE A 215 15.12 -13.79 1.37
CA PHE A 215 14.87 -12.61 0.53
C PHE A 215 15.93 -11.52 0.70
N TYR A 216 16.40 -11.31 1.93
CA TYR A 216 17.31 -10.19 2.25
C TYR A 216 18.78 -10.59 2.38
N GLN A 217 19.10 -11.87 2.59
CA GLN A 217 20.49 -12.33 2.82
C GLN A 217 20.81 -13.66 2.14
N GLY A 218 19.79 -14.39 1.61
CA GLY A 218 19.95 -15.70 1.03
C GLY A 218 20.03 -15.72 -0.50
N LYS A 219 19.52 -16.78 -1.09
CA LYS A 219 19.56 -16.99 -2.55
C LYS A 219 18.77 -15.91 -3.29
N THR A 220 17.63 -15.50 -2.79
CA THR A 220 16.81 -14.45 -3.42
C THR A 220 17.54 -13.10 -3.41
N ALA A 221 18.20 -12.73 -2.30
CA ALA A 221 19.07 -11.55 -2.26
C ALA A 221 20.17 -11.59 -3.32
N ALA A 222 20.85 -12.72 -3.47
CA ALA A 222 21.90 -12.88 -4.47
C ALA A 222 21.36 -12.71 -5.92
N LEU A 223 20.15 -13.21 -6.20
CA LEU A 223 19.48 -13.03 -7.49
C LEU A 223 19.12 -11.56 -7.75
N ILE A 224 18.60 -10.83 -6.74
CA ILE A 224 18.35 -9.38 -6.84
C ILE A 224 19.63 -8.63 -7.18
N VAL A 225 20.72 -8.87 -6.43
CA VAL A 225 21.99 -8.19 -6.65
C VAL A 225 22.57 -8.49 -8.04
N THR A 226 22.47 -9.74 -8.50
CA THR A 226 22.90 -10.14 -9.86
C THR A 226 22.09 -9.40 -10.92
N GLU A 227 20.77 -9.28 -10.74
CA GLU A 227 19.90 -8.55 -11.65
C GLU A 227 20.26 -7.05 -11.68
N MET A 228 20.51 -6.44 -10.51
CA MET A 228 20.96 -5.05 -10.42
C MET A 228 22.30 -4.82 -11.14
N GLN A 229 23.26 -5.71 -10.96
CA GLN A 229 24.56 -5.63 -11.64
C GLN A 229 24.42 -5.73 -13.17
N ARG A 230 23.50 -6.58 -13.64
CA ARG A 230 23.25 -6.75 -15.07
C ARG A 230 22.70 -5.49 -15.74
N GLY A 231 21.80 -4.77 -15.07
CA GLY A 231 21.10 -3.60 -15.62
C GLY A 231 21.58 -2.26 -15.10
N GLY A 232 22.66 -2.21 -14.31
CA GLY A 232 23.18 -0.95 -13.76
C GLY A 232 22.31 -0.36 -12.65
N GLY A 233 21.55 -1.20 -11.92
CA GLY A 233 20.77 -0.79 -10.76
C GLY A 233 21.62 -0.56 -9.52
N LEU A 234 21.02 -0.02 -8.47
CA LEU A 234 21.75 0.48 -7.30
C LEU A 234 21.65 -0.43 -6.06
N ILE A 235 20.63 -1.31 -5.97
CA ILE A 235 20.41 -2.14 -4.79
C ILE A 235 21.57 -3.12 -4.60
N SER A 236 22.22 -3.06 -3.45
CA SER A 236 23.33 -3.93 -3.06
C SER A 236 22.90 -5.01 -2.05
N ALA A 237 23.79 -5.95 -1.76
CA ALA A 237 23.55 -6.95 -0.71
C ALA A 237 23.44 -6.30 0.68
N GLU A 238 24.22 -5.25 0.89
CA GLU A 238 24.22 -4.46 2.13
C GLU A 238 22.91 -3.70 2.31
N ASP A 239 22.36 -3.12 1.24
CA ASP A 239 21.05 -2.46 1.27
C ASP A 239 19.93 -3.44 1.66
N LEU A 240 19.94 -4.63 1.05
CA LEU A 240 18.98 -5.67 1.38
C LEU A 240 19.11 -6.12 2.84
N ALA A 241 20.32 -6.44 3.28
CA ALA A 241 20.59 -6.92 4.64
C ALA A 241 20.26 -5.87 5.72
N ALA A 242 20.36 -4.58 5.39
CA ALA A 242 20.06 -3.47 6.31
C ALA A 242 18.58 -3.10 6.36
N TYR A 243 17.75 -3.56 5.41
CA TYR A 243 16.35 -3.16 5.36
C TYR A 243 15.56 -3.60 6.59
N GLN A 244 14.75 -2.68 7.13
CA GLN A 244 13.84 -2.91 8.25
C GLN A 244 12.50 -2.25 7.96
N ALA A 245 11.39 -2.95 8.23
CA ALA A 245 10.09 -2.32 8.35
C ALA A 245 9.98 -1.60 9.72
N VAL A 246 9.19 -0.54 9.81
CA VAL A 246 9.14 0.33 10.99
C VAL A 246 7.73 0.40 11.54
N TRP A 247 7.56 0.08 12.82
CA TRP A 247 6.33 0.36 13.54
C TRP A 247 6.29 1.84 13.93
N ARG A 248 5.25 2.56 13.48
CA ARG A 248 5.05 3.98 13.77
C ARG A 248 3.79 4.19 14.60
N THR A 249 3.72 5.27 15.34
CA THR A 249 2.48 5.70 16.01
C THR A 249 1.51 6.22 14.96
N PRO A 250 0.34 5.60 14.76
CA PRO A 250 -0.64 6.08 13.81
C PRO A 250 -1.23 7.43 14.22
N LEU A 251 -1.78 8.17 13.25
CA LEU A 251 -2.54 9.37 13.51
C LEU A 251 -3.97 8.99 13.87
N LEU A 252 -4.43 9.44 15.04
CA LEU A 252 -5.80 9.27 15.51
C LEU A 252 -6.49 10.64 15.53
N THR A 253 -7.69 10.72 14.94
CA THR A 253 -8.53 11.91 15.01
C THR A 253 -10.00 11.53 15.14
N ASN A 254 -10.78 12.41 15.74
CA ASN A 254 -12.23 12.28 15.76
C ASN A 254 -12.83 13.15 14.64
N TRP A 255 -13.70 12.56 13.86
CA TRP A 255 -14.47 13.25 12.85
C TRP A 255 -15.95 12.91 13.01
N ARG A 256 -16.74 13.88 13.44
CA ARG A 256 -18.13 13.68 13.86
C ARG A 256 -18.26 12.61 14.97
N ASP A 257 -19.02 11.56 14.73
CA ASP A 257 -19.25 10.40 15.61
C ASP A 257 -18.27 9.24 15.37
N MET A 258 -17.29 9.43 14.47
CA MET A 258 -16.31 8.40 14.09
C MET A 258 -14.92 8.74 14.62
N GLN A 259 -14.15 7.70 14.94
CA GLN A 259 -12.71 7.78 15.12
C GLN A 259 -12.01 7.32 13.85
N LEU A 260 -11.09 8.13 13.36
CA LEU A 260 -10.27 7.81 12.19
C LEU A 260 -8.86 7.43 12.63
N LEU A 261 -8.41 6.28 12.15
CA LEU A 261 -7.06 5.78 12.30
C LEU A 261 -6.36 5.90 10.95
N THR A 262 -5.31 6.72 10.86
CA THR A 262 -4.68 7.04 9.58
C THR A 262 -3.15 6.96 9.63
N ALA A 263 -2.54 6.94 8.45
CA ALA A 263 -1.09 6.82 8.26
C ALA A 263 -0.34 8.08 8.74
N PRO A 264 0.73 7.94 9.53
CA PRO A 264 1.67 9.03 9.81
C PRO A 264 2.68 9.17 8.65
N PRO A 265 3.51 10.24 8.63
CA PRO A 265 4.64 10.33 7.71
C PRO A 265 5.58 9.10 7.81
N PRO A 266 6.20 8.67 6.68
CA PRO A 266 6.31 9.38 5.40
C PRO A 266 5.04 9.36 4.55
N SER A 267 4.00 8.61 4.86
CA SER A 267 2.74 8.72 4.13
C SER A 267 2.12 10.11 4.29
N SER A 268 1.77 10.73 3.18
CA SER A 268 1.02 11.99 3.18
C SER A 268 -0.47 11.79 3.45
N GLY A 269 -0.98 10.59 3.20
CA GLY A 269 -2.41 10.30 3.13
C GLY A 269 -3.18 10.62 4.42
N GLY A 270 -2.60 10.34 5.59
CA GLY A 270 -3.28 10.58 6.85
C GLY A 270 -3.45 12.06 7.20
N ILE A 271 -2.42 12.88 6.95
CA ILE A 271 -2.49 14.34 7.15
C ILE A 271 -3.45 14.94 6.12
N ALA A 272 -3.31 14.56 4.85
CA ALA A 272 -4.16 15.06 3.77
C ALA A 272 -5.64 14.76 4.04
N LEU A 273 -5.98 13.54 4.44
CA LEU A 273 -7.35 13.14 4.77
C LEU A 273 -7.92 14.01 5.90
N GLN A 274 -7.18 14.19 7.00
CA GLN A 274 -7.62 15.00 8.14
C GLN A 274 -7.82 16.46 7.76
N GLN A 275 -6.91 17.04 6.97
CA GLN A 275 -7.05 18.40 6.45
C GLN A 275 -8.27 18.53 5.53
N LEU A 276 -8.46 17.58 4.56
CA LEU A 276 -9.61 17.58 3.64
C LEU A 276 -10.94 17.57 4.40
N LEU A 277 -11.08 16.69 5.37
CA LEU A 277 -12.30 16.56 6.17
C LEU A 277 -12.56 17.82 7.01
N THR A 278 -11.54 18.34 7.70
CA THR A 278 -11.66 19.53 8.54
C THR A 278 -11.94 20.77 7.71
N LEU A 279 -11.25 20.99 6.60
CA LEU A 279 -11.50 22.13 5.72
C LEU A 279 -12.90 22.09 5.11
N LYS A 280 -13.39 20.90 4.76
CA LYS A 280 -14.76 20.72 4.30
C LYS A 280 -15.78 21.08 5.37
N GLU A 281 -15.57 20.69 6.62
CA GLU A 281 -16.45 21.07 7.73
C GLU A 281 -16.42 22.56 8.01
N LEU A 282 -15.26 23.17 8.04
CA LEU A 282 -15.10 24.63 8.23
C LEU A 282 -15.77 25.45 7.11
N ASN A 283 -15.93 24.86 5.92
CA ASN A 283 -16.59 25.47 4.76
C ASN A 283 -18.02 24.93 4.52
N GLN A 284 -18.63 24.22 5.48
CA GLN A 284 -19.92 23.54 5.28
C GLN A 284 -21.04 24.47 4.80
N GLN A 285 -21.01 25.78 5.13
CA GLN A 285 -21.98 26.78 4.68
C GLN A 285 -22.02 26.91 3.14
N HIS A 286 -20.87 26.71 2.47
CA HIS A 286 -20.76 26.77 1.01
C HIS A 286 -21.28 25.50 0.32
N PHE A 287 -21.42 24.39 1.06
CA PHE A 287 -21.97 23.14 0.58
C PHE A 287 -23.49 23.01 0.79
N ARG A 288 -24.13 23.96 1.51
CA ARG A 288 -25.58 23.91 1.75
C ARG A 288 -26.33 24.06 0.45
N GLY A 289 -27.22 23.08 0.15
CA GLY A 289 -28.03 23.10 -1.09
C GLY A 289 -27.26 22.74 -2.35
N VAL A 290 -25.97 22.44 -2.25
CA VAL A 290 -25.15 22.01 -3.39
C VAL A 290 -25.29 20.50 -3.56
N SER A 291 -25.70 20.06 -4.76
CA SER A 291 -25.82 18.63 -5.08
C SER A 291 -24.45 17.96 -5.13
N HIS A 292 -24.35 16.75 -4.60
CA HIS A 292 -23.12 15.94 -4.67
C HIS A 292 -22.67 15.77 -6.13
N ASN A 293 -21.37 15.90 -6.39
CA ASN A 293 -20.75 15.85 -7.72
C ASN A 293 -21.26 16.88 -8.75
N SER A 294 -21.99 17.94 -8.32
CA SER A 294 -22.25 19.08 -9.18
C SER A 294 -20.97 19.89 -9.44
N ALA A 295 -20.98 20.76 -10.48
CA ALA A 295 -19.84 21.63 -10.79
C ALA A 295 -19.40 22.47 -9.57
N GLN A 296 -20.37 23.00 -8.81
CA GLN A 296 -20.10 23.75 -7.58
C GLN A 296 -19.48 22.87 -6.48
N TYR A 297 -19.97 21.62 -6.32
CA TYR A 297 -19.37 20.67 -5.38
C TYR A 297 -17.92 20.35 -5.73
N VAL A 298 -17.67 20.05 -7.00
CA VAL A 298 -16.31 19.76 -7.52
C VAL A 298 -15.40 20.96 -7.36
N HIS A 299 -15.88 22.18 -7.66
CA HIS A 299 -15.12 23.42 -7.45
C HIS A 299 -14.67 23.58 -5.99
N LEU A 300 -15.59 23.48 -5.04
CA LEU A 300 -15.28 23.61 -3.62
C LEU A 300 -14.29 22.55 -3.12
N MET A 301 -14.46 21.28 -3.54
CA MET A 301 -13.55 20.21 -3.19
C MET A 301 -12.16 20.41 -3.81
N ALA A 302 -12.08 20.89 -5.06
CA ALA A 302 -10.80 21.21 -5.71
C ALA A 302 -10.06 22.36 -4.99
N GLU A 303 -10.78 23.41 -4.58
CA GLU A 303 -10.19 24.51 -3.82
C GLU A 303 -9.66 24.04 -2.44
N ILE A 304 -10.36 23.15 -1.75
CA ILE A 304 -9.87 22.51 -0.52
C ILE A 304 -8.61 21.69 -0.84
N ALA A 305 -8.67 20.80 -1.83
CA ALA A 305 -7.58 19.92 -2.20
C ALA A 305 -6.30 20.70 -2.56
N LYS A 306 -6.40 21.81 -3.30
CA LYS A 306 -5.25 22.68 -3.63
C LYS A 306 -4.45 23.09 -2.39
N ARG A 307 -5.12 23.44 -1.28
CA ARG A 307 -4.45 23.85 -0.05
C ARG A 307 -3.75 22.69 0.64
N VAL A 308 -4.42 21.54 0.67
CA VAL A 308 -3.90 20.31 1.25
C VAL A 308 -2.65 19.83 0.50
N PHE A 309 -2.72 19.82 -0.83
CA PHE A 309 -1.60 19.38 -1.66
C PHE A 309 -0.45 20.40 -1.72
N ALA A 310 -0.71 21.69 -1.50
CA ALA A 310 0.35 22.67 -1.29
C ALA A 310 1.12 22.37 0.02
N ASP A 311 0.40 22.11 1.10
CA ASP A 311 1.03 21.72 2.38
C ASP A 311 1.83 20.41 2.24
N ARG A 312 1.27 19.42 1.51
CA ARG A 312 1.98 18.18 1.19
C ARG A 312 3.31 18.44 0.47
N ALA A 313 3.27 19.26 -0.56
CA ALA A 313 4.44 19.52 -1.40
C ALA A 313 5.57 20.21 -0.64
N ASP A 314 5.24 21.11 0.27
CA ASP A 314 6.22 21.97 0.96
C ASP A 314 6.76 21.33 2.26
N TYR A 315 5.95 20.58 2.99
CA TYR A 315 6.27 20.15 4.36
C TYR A 315 6.45 18.65 4.56
N LEU A 316 5.96 17.78 3.65
CA LEU A 316 5.97 16.35 3.91
C LEU A 316 7.19 15.65 3.30
N GLY A 317 7.64 14.61 3.98
CA GLY A 317 8.78 13.78 3.65
C GLY A 317 9.03 12.74 4.73
N ASP A 318 10.12 11.98 4.61
CA ASP A 318 10.50 11.00 5.64
C ASP A 318 10.93 11.71 6.92
N PRO A 319 10.24 11.48 8.07
CA PRO A 319 10.55 12.13 9.33
C PRO A 319 11.92 11.76 9.92
N ALA A 320 12.60 10.74 9.40
CA ALA A 320 13.98 10.43 9.75
C ALA A 320 14.99 11.39 9.10
N PHE A 321 14.58 12.12 8.04
CA PHE A 321 15.45 12.98 7.23
C PHE A 321 15.02 14.45 7.22
N THR A 322 13.76 14.74 7.55
CA THR A 322 13.22 16.09 7.58
C THR A 322 12.25 16.28 8.73
N GLU A 323 12.19 17.48 9.28
CA GLU A 323 11.17 17.81 10.28
C GLU A 323 9.82 18.01 9.59
N VAL A 324 8.86 17.11 9.89
CA VAL A 324 7.49 17.22 9.39
C VAL A 324 6.61 17.85 10.47
N PRO A 325 6.05 19.07 10.27
CA PRO A 325 5.33 19.82 11.30
C PRO A 325 3.88 19.33 11.46
N VAL A 326 3.68 18.03 11.75
CA VAL A 326 2.36 17.37 11.82
C VAL A 326 1.37 18.11 12.69
N GLN A 327 1.80 18.51 13.90
CA GLN A 327 0.93 19.22 14.85
C GLN A 327 0.47 20.58 14.33
N GLN A 328 1.35 21.31 13.64
CA GLN A 328 1.02 22.59 13.04
C GLN A 328 0.06 22.45 11.86
N LEU A 329 0.30 21.48 10.99
CA LEU A 329 -0.53 21.21 9.81
C LEU A 329 -1.96 20.77 10.18
N LEU A 330 -2.14 20.16 11.35
CA LEU A 330 -3.43 19.73 11.89
C LEU A 330 -4.02 20.65 12.95
N ALA A 331 -3.34 21.77 13.27
CA ALA A 331 -3.82 22.74 14.27
C ALA A 331 -5.09 23.46 13.81
N ALA A 332 -6.04 23.62 14.73
CA ALA A 332 -7.36 24.19 14.42
C ALA A 332 -7.29 25.63 13.89
N ASP A 333 -6.40 26.46 14.44
CA ASP A 333 -6.18 27.83 14.02
C ASP A 333 -5.55 27.92 12.62
N TYR A 334 -4.59 27.05 12.31
CA TYR A 334 -4.02 26.90 10.98
C TYR A 334 -5.08 26.52 9.96
N LEU A 335 -5.85 25.46 10.21
CA LEU A 335 -6.90 25.01 9.32
C LEU A 335 -8.03 26.04 9.15
N ALA A 336 -8.39 26.75 10.22
CA ALA A 336 -9.35 27.86 10.14
C ALA A 336 -8.84 29.01 9.25
N LYS A 337 -7.54 29.31 9.27
CA LYS A 337 -6.93 30.30 8.36
C LYS A 337 -6.99 29.79 6.91
N ARG A 338 -6.59 28.54 6.64
CA ARG A 338 -6.63 27.93 5.31
C ARG A 338 -8.06 27.87 4.74
N ALA A 339 -9.06 27.58 5.60
CA ALA A 339 -10.47 27.58 5.19
C ALA A 339 -10.95 28.94 4.68
N LYS A 340 -10.51 30.05 5.28
CA LYS A 340 -10.88 31.41 4.88
C LYS A 340 -10.29 31.83 3.53
N GLU A 341 -9.27 31.16 3.04
CA GLU A 341 -8.66 31.43 1.74
C GLU A 341 -9.50 30.88 0.58
N ILE A 342 -10.52 30.05 0.86
CA ILE A 342 -11.37 29.42 -0.15
C ILE A 342 -12.48 30.38 -0.56
N ASN A 343 -12.49 30.75 -1.84
CA ASN A 343 -13.58 31.54 -2.42
C ASN A 343 -14.57 30.58 -3.12
N PRO A 344 -15.85 30.57 -2.72
CA PRO A 344 -16.84 29.67 -3.32
C PRO A 344 -17.19 30.00 -4.79
N ASP A 345 -16.90 31.24 -5.23
CA ASP A 345 -17.35 31.78 -6.52
C ASP A 345 -16.20 32.00 -7.52
N SER A 346 -14.95 31.75 -7.12
CA SER A 346 -13.80 31.95 -8.01
C SER A 346 -12.69 30.92 -7.77
N ILE A 347 -12.02 30.57 -8.86
CA ILE A 347 -10.88 29.64 -8.86
C ILE A 347 -9.63 30.38 -8.38
N SER A 348 -8.98 29.85 -7.33
CA SER A 348 -7.65 30.32 -6.92
C SER A 348 -6.61 30.04 -8.00
N ALA A 349 -5.75 31.01 -8.31
CA ALA A 349 -4.66 30.80 -9.26
C ALA A 349 -3.74 29.67 -8.80
N THR A 350 -3.60 28.63 -9.59
CA THR A 350 -2.81 27.43 -9.28
C THR A 350 -1.33 27.76 -9.04
N ALA A 351 -0.79 28.79 -9.72
CA ALA A 351 0.58 29.28 -9.51
C ALA A 351 0.79 29.89 -8.12
N ALA A 352 -0.28 30.37 -7.45
CA ALA A 352 -0.23 30.85 -6.07
C ALA A 352 -0.39 29.71 -5.05
N ILE A 353 -0.88 28.54 -5.51
CA ILE A 353 -1.11 27.33 -4.72
C ILE A 353 -0.50 26.21 -5.56
N LYS A 354 0.70 25.76 -5.21
CA LYS A 354 1.38 24.69 -5.97
C LYS A 354 0.50 23.45 -5.98
N PRO A 355 0.23 22.83 -7.16
CA PRO A 355 -0.62 21.67 -7.28
C PRO A 355 0.17 20.38 -7.08
N GLY A 356 -0.47 19.41 -6.42
CA GLY A 356 -0.13 18.00 -6.57
C GLY A 356 -1.36 17.29 -7.18
N LEU A 357 -1.14 16.41 -8.15
CA LEU A 357 -2.12 15.47 -8.65
C LEU A 357 -1.68 14.08 -8.20
N GLU A 358 -2.51 13.36 -7.47
CA GLU A 358 -2.29 11.94 -7.16
C GLU A 358 -2.96 11.08 -8.23
N SER A 359 -2.27 10.02 -8.67
CA SER A 359 -2.78 8.98 -9.56
C SER A 359 -3.19 7.74 -8.75
N GLU A 360 -4.20 6.99 -9.23
CA GLU A 360 -4.80 5.84 -8.54
C GLU A 360 -4.13 4.49 -8.88
N GLN A 361 -2.81 4.43 -9.01
CA GLN A 361 -2.10 3.19 -9.39
C GLN A 361 -1.45 2.49 -8.21
N THR A 362 -2.26 2.04 -7.27
CA THR A 362 -1.88 1.22 -6.12
C THR A 362 -2.88 0.10 -5.92
N THR A 363 -2.49 -0.96 -5.18
CA THR A 363 -3.49 -1.92 -4.73
C THR A 363 -3.77 -1.78 -3.25
N HIS A 364 -5.04 -1.89 -2.90
CA HIS A 364 -5.53 -1.80 -1.54
C HIS A 364 -6.42 -2.99 -1.23
N PHE A 365 -6.29 -3.53 -0.02
CA PHE A 365 -7.27 -4.46 0.51
C PHE A 365 -7.65 -4.11 1.95
N SER A 366 -8.87 -4.46 2.32
CA SER A 366 -9.41 -4.28 3.67
C SER A 366 -9.97 -5.60 4.19
N ILE A 367 -9.69 -5.92 5.43
CA ILE A 367 -10.08 -7.16 6.10
C ILE A 367 -10.60 -6.83 7.48
N VAL A 368 -11.70 -7.47 7.88
CA VAL A 368 -12.21 -7.46 9.25
C VAL A 368 -12.55 -8.88 9.65
N ASP A 369 -12.03 -9.35 10.79
CA ASP A 369 -12.37 -10.67 11.32
C ASP A 369 -13.58 -10.65 12.28
N ALA A 370 -14.04 -11.81 12.66
CA ALA A 370 -15.18 -11.96 13.57
C ALA A 370 -14.92 -11.41 15.00
N ALA A 371 -13.68 -11.23 15.39
CA ALA A 371 -13.29 -10.59 16.66
C ALA A 371 -13.33 -9.07 16.58
N GLY A 372 -13.41 -8.51 15.37
CA GLY A 372 -13.40 -7.07 15.11
C GLY A 372 -11.97 -6.52 14.91
N ASN A 373 -10.97 -7.39 14.75
CA ASN A 373 -9.67 -6.96 14.28
C ASN A 373 -9.77 -6.54 12.81
N ALA A 374 -9.13 -5.43 12.46
CA ALA A 374 -9.22 -4.86 11.12
C ALA A 374 -7.84 -4.52 10.56
N VAL A 375 -7.65 -4.80 9.28
CA VAL A 375 -6.46 -4.46 8.49
C VAL A 375 -6.88 -3.65 7.28
N ALA A 376 -6.23 -2.51 7.06
CA ALA A 376 -6.30 -1.74 5.82
C ALA A 376 -4.87 -1.62 5.28
N ASN A 377 -4.61 -2.24 4.15
CA ASN A 377 -3.28 -2.38 3.56
C ASN A 377 -3.22 -1.80 2.17
N THR A 378 -2.32 -0.86 1.98
CA THR A 378 -1.94 -0.32 0.66
C THR A 378 -0.50 -0.71 0.39
N TYR A 379 -0.27 -1.45 -0.68
CA TYR A 379 1.07 -1.79 -1.13
C TYR A 379 1.14 -1.75 -2.65
N THR A 380 2.32 -1.54 -3.19
CA THR A 380 2.45 -1.15 -4.58
C THR A 380 3.82 -1.50 -5.15
N LEU A 381 3.92 -1.40 -6.45
CA LEU A 381 5.17 -1.29 -7.21
C LEU A 381 5.40 0.16 -7.68
N ASN A 382 4.56 1.11 -7.28
CA ASN A 382 4.34 2.48 -7.73
C ASN A 382 3.47 2.52 -9.01
N LEU A 383 4.00 2.40 -10.20
CA LEU A 383 3.22 2.26 -11.43
C LEU A 383 2.91 0.78 -11.73
N ASP A 384 1.90 0.52 -12.59
CA ASP A 384 1.56 -0.82 -13.02
C ASP A 384 2.79 -1.57 -13.52
N TYR A 385 3.05 -2.75 -12.93
CA TYR A 385 4.23 -3.61 -13.16
C TYR A 385 5.57 -2.94 -12.76
N GLY A 386 5.55 -1.85 -11.99
CA GLY A 386 6.72 -1.17 -11.47
C GLY A 386 7.72 -0.71 -12.52
N SER A 387 8.98 -1.02 -12.31
CA SER A 387 10.09 -0.68 -13.22
C SER A 387 10.11 -1.55 -14.50
N GLY A 388 9.26 -2.57 -14.61
CA GLY A 388 9.28 -3.58 -15.66
C GLY A 388 10.47 -4.53 -15.58
N VAL A 389 11.28 -4.46 -14.53
CA VAL A 389 12.40 -5.37 -14.29
C VAL A 389 11.90 -6.58 -13.51
N VAL A 390 12.07 -7.76 -14.06
CA VAL A 390 11.87 -9.02 -13.36
C VAL A 390 13.20 -9.55 -12.85
N VAL A 391 13.29 -9.92 -11.59
CA VAL A 391 14.49 -10.56 -11.03
C VAL A 391 14.62 -11.95 -11.63
N SER A 392 15.58 -12.11 -12.56
CA SER A 392 15.79 -13.36 -13.29
C SER A 392 16.18 -14.49 -12.35
N GLY A 393 15.50 -15.65 -12.51
CA GLY A 393 15.64 -16.81 -11.62
C GLY A 393 14.87 -16.71 -10.31
N ALA A 394 14.25 -15.53 -10.03
CA ALA A 394 13.37 -15.34 -8.89
C ALA A 394 11.91 -15.05 -9.30
N GLY A 395 11.67 -14.51 -10.52
CA GLY A 395 10.38 -14.44 -11.17
C GLY A 395 9.42 -13.37 -10.64
N PHE A 396 9.89 -12.35 -9.90
CA PHE A 396 9.07 -11.25 -9.43
C PHE A 396 9.54 -9.89 -9.96
N LEU A 397 8.58 -8.97 -10.08
CA LEU A 397 8.82 -7.59 -10.53
C LEU A 397 9.42 -6.72 -9.41
N LEU A 398 10.28 -5.80 -9.79
CA LEU A 398 10.79 -4.73 -8.94
C LEU A 398 9.99 -3.44 -9.13
N ASN A 399 9.85 -2.71 -8.04
CA ASN A 399 9.19 -1.42 -7.99
C ASN A 399 9.90 -0.33 -8.80
N ASN A 400 9.18 0.75 -9.09
CA ASN A 400 9.74 2.03 -9.55
C ASN A 400 9.38 3.16 -8.58
N GLU A 401 9.43 2.85 -7.29
CA GLU A 401 9.02 3.74 -6.20
C GLU A 401 9.98 4.93 -6.01
N MET A 402 11.18 4.87 -6.57
CA MET A 402 12.12 6.00 -6.55
C MET A 402 11.57 7.24 -7.27
N ASP A 403 10.54 7.09 -8.14
CA ASP A 403 9.84 8.20 -8.79
C ASP A 403 9.02 9.06 -7.82
N ASP A 404 8.65 8.51 -6.67
CA ASP A 404 7.92 9.26 -5.63
C ASP A 404 8.81 10.25 -4.87
N PHE A 405 10.12 10.19 -5.02
CA PHE A 405 10.99 11.29 -4.61
C PHE A 405 10.84 12.52 -5.53
N SER A 406 11.16 13.68 -4.98
CA SER A 406 11.34 14.90 -5.78
C SER A 406 12.68 14.82 -6.50
N ALA A 407 12.67 14.36 -7.77
CA ALA A 407 13.89 14.35 -8.60
C ALA A 407 14.49 15.74 -8.76
N LYS A 408 13.64 16.78 -8.84
CA LYS A 408 14.00 18.20 -8.82
C LYS A 408 12.86 18.96 -8.15
N ALA A 409 13.18 19.82 -7.19
CA ALA A 409 12.19 20.62 -6.48
C ALA A 409 11.34 21.44 -7.47
N GLY A 410 10.00 21.38 -7.33
CA GLY A 410 9.06 22.09 -8.19
C GLY A 410 8.79 21.43 -9.55
N VAL A 411 9.41 20.29 -9.86
CA VAL A 411 9.13 19.47 -11.05
C VAL A 411 8.23 18.30 -10.67
N PRO A 412 7.15 18.03 -11.41
CA PRO A 412 6.24 16.92 -11.11
C PRO A 412 6.88 15.57 -11.43
N ASN A 413 6.52 14.53 -10.63
CA ASN A 413 6.80 13.13 -10.93
C ASN A 413 5.81 12.57 -11.98
N ALA A 414 5.81 11.25 -12.21
CA ALA A 414 4.92 10.59 -13.18
C ALA A 414 3.42 10.82 -12.88
N PHE A 415 3.06 11.03 -11.62
CA PHE A 415 1.69 11.31 -11.19
C PHE A 415 1.33 12.81 -11.23
N GLY A 416 2.24 13.66 -11.71
CA GLY A 416 2.04 15.11 -11.68
C GLY A 416 2.20 15.73 -10.29
N VAL A 417 2.69 14.95 -9.30
CA VAL A 417 2.90 15.43 -7.93
C VAL A 417 4.18 16.22 -7.85
N VAL A 418 4.07 17.46 -7.37
CA VAL A 418 5.22 18.32 -7.12
C VAL A 418 5.66 18.18 -5.67
N GLY A 419 6.95 18.04 -5.44
CA GLY A 419 7.55 18.04 -4.10
C GLY A 419 8.67 19.07 -3.97
N SER A 420 9.06 19.31 -2.72
CA SER A 420 10.19 20.17 -2.35
C SER A 420 11.45 19.36 -2.02
N ASP A 421 12.46 20.06 -1.51
CA ASP A 421 13.67 19.43 -0.99
C ASP A 421 13.44 18.51 0.22
N ALA A 422 12.32 18.68 0.93
CA ALA A 422 11.92 17.80 2.01
C ALA A 422 11.79 16.34 1.55
N ASN A 423 11.36 16.12 0.30
CA ASN A 423 11.25 14.79 -0.32
C ASN A 423 12.34 14.52 -1.37
N ALA A 424 13.48 15.20 -1.33
CA ALA A 424 14.62 14.92 -2.22
C ALA A 424 15.24 13.56 -1.91
N ILE A 425 15.85 12.91 -2.93
CA ILE A 425 16.52 11.62 -2.82
C ILE A 425 17.70 11.71 -1.85
N ALA A 426 17.78 10.76 -0.93
CA ALA A 426 18.93 10.55 -0.05
C ALA A 426 19.10 9.05 0.27
N PRO A 427 20.32 8.54 0.43
CA PRO A 427 20.58 7.14 0.81
C PRO A 427 19.79 6.70 2.04
N GLY A 428 19.10 5.55 1.96
CA GLY A 428 18.32 4.98 3.06
C GLY A 428 16.98 5.68 3.37
N LYS A 429 16.66 6.78 2.68
CA LYS A 429 15.42 7.53 2.87
C LYS A 429 14.24 6.82 2.24
N ARG A 430 13.07 6.93 2.88
CA ARG A 430 11.78 6.53 2.30
C ARG A 430 11.18 7.67 1.51
N MET A 431 10.56 7.33 0.39
CA MET A 431 9.81 8.30 -0.42
C MET A 431 8.43 8.56 0.20
N LEU A 432 7.90 9.76 -0.08
CA LEU A 432 6.64 10.28 0.44
C LEU A 432 5.43 9.50 -0.07
#